data_3d5ca2b002e8ee89c5aa194b441edd1f
#
_entry.id   3d5ca2b002e8ee89c5aa194b441edd1f
#
_cell.length_a   1.000
_cell.length_b   1.000
_cell.length_c   1.000
_cell.angle_alpha   90.00
_cell.angle_beta   90.00
_cell.angle_gamma   90.00
#
_symmetry.space_group_name_H-M   'P 1'
#
loop_
_entity.id
_entity.type
_entity.pdbx_description
1 polymer ?
#
loop_
_entity_poly.entity_id
_entity_poly.type
_entity_poly.pdbx_seq_one_letter_code
_entity_poly.pdbx_strand_id
1 'polypeptide(L)'
;MYHGEKLNAWTHLVGAVAAFVGGIWLVVIASLDGSAWKIVSVAIYAFTLLVLYSASTVYHSVRGRKKAIMKKVDHFSIYLLIAGSYTPFCLVTLRGPWGWTLFGIVWGLALIGILQEIKPRSEARVLSIVIYAVMGWIVLVAVKPLIAALGTAGFAWLASGGVLYTVGIIFFALDHRLRHAHGIWHLFVIAGSLLHFVAIWFYVL
;
A
#
# COMPACT_ATOMS: atom_id res chain seq x y z
N MET A 1 -3.70 7.27 -22.33
CA MET A 1 -2.87 8.26 -21.59
C MET A 1 -2.88 9.57 -22.36
N TYR A 2 -3.11 10.71 -21.74
CA TYR A 2 -3.18 12.01 -22.40
C TYR A 2 -2.16 12.99 -21.81
N HIS A 3 -1.94 14.11 -22.52
CA HIS A 3 -0.95 15.10 -22.11
C HIS A 3 -1.27 15.64 -20.70
N GLY A 4 -0.27 15.76 -19.86
CA GLY A 4 -0.41 16.15 -18.43
C GLY A 4 -0.55 14.97 -17.45
N GLU A 5 -1.00 13.78 -17.90
CA GLU A 5 -1.18 12.60 -17.06
C GLU A 5 -0.23 11.44 -17.44
N LYS A 6 0.62 11.65 -18.44
CA LYS A 6 1.50 10.58 -18.94
C LYS A 6 2.44 10.05 -17.86
N LEU A 7 3.09 10.95 -17.11
CA LEU A 7 3.99 10.53 -16.02
C LEU A 7 3.27 9.67 -15.00
N ASN A 8 2.10 10.13 -14.55
CA ASN A 8 1.29 9.44 -13.54
C ASN A 8 0.87 8.04 -14.03
N ALA A 9 0.40 7.95 -15.27
CA ALA A 9 -0.03 6.68 -15.84
C ALA A 9 1.14 5.70 -16.07
N TRP A 10 2.29 6.19 -16.61
CA TRP A 10 3.43 5.34 -16.89
C TRP A 10 4.12 4.82 -15.62
N THR A 11 4.28 5.66 -14.60
CA THR A 11 4.90 5.23 -13.34
C THR A 11 4.12 4.08 -12.71
N HIS A 12 2.78 4.20 -12.62
CA HIS A 12 1.97 3.14 -12.03
C HIS A 12 1.73 1.95 -12.98
N LEU A 13 1.82 2.12 -14.30
CA LEU A 13 1.86 0.97 -15.22
C LEU A 13 3.10 0.09 -14.98
N VAL A 14 4.28 0.72 -14.85
CA VAL A 14 5.51 0.01 -14.48
C VAL A 14 5.35 -0.65 -13.11
N GLY A 15 4.76 0.06 -12.14
CA GLY A 15 4.42 -0.49 -10.83
C GLY A 15 3.49 -1.70 -10.91
N ALA A 16 2.47 -1.67 -11.79
CA ALA A 16 1.54 -2.79 -11.98
C ALA A 16 2.24 -4.04 -12.55
N VAL A 17 3.12 -3.86 -13.54
CA VAL A 17 3.92 -4.97 -14.10
C VAL A 17 4.85 -5.55 -13.03
N ALA A 18 5.55 -4.69 -12.28
CA ALA A 18 6.44 -5.12 -11.20
C ALA A 18 5.65 -5.84 -10.08
N ALA A 19 4.47 -5.32 -9.70
CA ALA A 19 3.59 -5.95 -8.71
C ALA A 19 3.07 -7.32 -9.17
N PHE A 20 2.75 -7.47 -10.45
CA PHE A 20 2.32 -8.75 -11.01
C PHE A 20 3.44 -9.79 -10.96
N VAL A 21 4.62 -9.45 -11.48
CA VAL A 21 5.77 -10.35 -11.51
C VAL A 21 6.26 -10.66 -10.08
N GLY A 22 6.45 -9.63 -9.25
CA GLY A 22 6.88 -9.79 -7.86
C GLY A 22 5.84 -10.50 -7.00
N GLY A 23 4.56 -10.27 -7.24
CA GLY A 23 3.47 -10.97 -6.56
C GLY A 23 3.46 -12.47 -6.86
N ILE A 24 3.63 -12.86 -8.14
CA ILE A 24 3.78 -14.26 -8.52
C ILE A 24 5.01 -14.86 -7.82
N TRP A 25 6.14 -14.16 -7.83
CA TRP A 25 7.37 -14.59 -7.16
C TRP A 25 7.15 -14.90 -5.68
N LEU A 26 6.55 -13.97 -4.92
CA LEU A 26 6.28 -14.18 -3.49
C LEU A 26 5.34 -15.38 -3.25
N VAL A 27 4.28 -15.52 -4.06
CA VAL A 27 3.35 -16.65 -3.94
C VAL A 27 4.04 -17.98 -4.24
N VAL A 28 4.90 -18.04 -5.26
CA VAL A 28 5.66 -19.25 -5.58
C VAL A 28 6.59 -19.62 -4.42
N ILE A 29 7.39 -18.67 -3.91
CA ILE A 29 8.29 -18.92 -2.78
C ILE A 29 7.52 -19.40 -1.54
N ALA A 30 6.41 -18.71 -1.20
CA ALA A 30 5.57 -19.12 -0.08
C ALA A 30 4.95 -20.53 -0.28
N SER A 31 4.63 -20.90 -1.52
CA SER A 31 4.09 -22.22 -1.86
C SER A 31 5.12 -23.33 -1.71
N LEU A 32 6.39 -23.05 -2.01
CA LEU A 32 7.49 -24.00 -1.80
C LEU A 32 7.74 -24.27 -0.30
N ASP A 33 7.51 -23.29 0.56
CA ASP A 33 7.54 -23.45 2.03
C ASP A 33 6.34 -24.26 2.56
N GLY A 34 5.22 -24.29 1.82
CA GLY A 34 4.02 -25.08 2.15
C GLY A 34 3.14 -24.48 3.26
N SER A 35 3.48 -23.31 3.83
CA SER A 35 2.69 -22.67 4.87
C SER A 35 1.50 -21.92 4.29
N ALA A 36 0.28 -22.37 4.58
CA ALA A 36 -0.95 -21.68 4.17
C ALA A 36 -1.01 -20.23 4.64
N TRP A 37 -0.47 -19.92 5.82
CA TRP A 37 -0.40 -18.56 6.35
C TRP A 37 0.48 -17.65 5.51
N LYS A 38 1.66 -18.13 5.09
CA LYS A 38 2.55 -17.41 4.18
C LYS A 38 1.87 -17.20 2.83
N ILE A 39 1.35 -18.26 2.22
CA ILE A 39 0.69 -18.21 0.90
C ILE A 39 -0.44 -17.20 0.89
N VAL A 40 -1.40 -17.33 1.82
CA VAL A 40 -2.60 -16.44 1.86
C VAL A 40 -2.20 -15.00 2.13
N SER A 41 -1.28 -14.75 3.07
CA SER A 41 -0.90 -13.38 3.42
C SER A 41 -0.15 -12.66 2.31
N VAL A 42 0.78 -13.33 1.62
CA VAL A 42 1.47 -12.70 0.48
C VAL A 42 0.57 -12.58 -0.76
N ALA A 43 -0.39 -13.49 -0.94
CA ALA A 43 -1.38 -13.38 -2.01
C ALA A 43 -2.28 -12.14 -1.80
N ILE A 44 -2.72 -11.87 -0.57
CA ILE A 44 -3.48 -10.65 -0.22
C ILE A 44 -2.63 -9.41 -0.49
N TYR A 45 -1.37 -9.38 -0.03
CA TYR A 45 -0.46 -8.26 -0.30
C TYR A 45 -0.27 -8.03 -1.80
N ALA A 46 0.09 -9.06 -2.56
CA ALA A 46 0.31 -8.98 -4.00
C ALA A 46 -0.94 -8.51 -4.75
N PHE A 47 -2.11 -9.02 -4.38
CA PHE A 47 -3.39 -8.61 -4.94
C PHE A 47 -3.67 -7.13 -4.69
N THR A 48 -3.53 -6.66 -3.46
CA THR A 48 -3.79 -5.24 -3.12
C THR A 48 -2.80 -4.30 -3.81
N LEU A 49 -1.54 -4.71 -3.96
CA LEU A 49 -0.52 -3.98 -4.68
C LEU A 49 -0.88 -3.87 -6.17
N LEU A 50 -1.28 -4.97 -6.80
CA LEU A 50 -1.71 -5.00 -8.19
C LEU A 50 -2.97 -4.16 -8.41
N VAL A 51 -3.94 -4.24 -7.50
CA VAL A 51 -5.18 -3.42 -7.56
C VAL A 51 -4.84 -1.94 -7.53
N LEU A 52 -3.99 -1.48 -6.63
CA LEU A 52 -3.60 -0.08 -6.53
C LEU A 52 -2.97 0.41 -7.84
N TYR A 53 -1.93 -0.25 -8.32
CA TYR A 53 -1.21 0.23 -9.50
C TYR A 53 -2.07 0.17 -10.77
N SER A 54 -2.91 -0.87 -10.90
CA SER A 54 -3.82 -1.00 -12.04
C SER A 54 -4.93 0.06 -12.00
N ALA A 55 -5.56 0.28 -10.84
CA ALA A 55 -6.60 1.29 -10.67
C ALA A 55 -6.07 2.69 -10.97
N SER A 56 -4.90 3.03 -10.46
CA SER A 56 -4.24 4.31 -10.70
C SER A 56 -3.84 4.50 -12.16
N THR A 57 -3.27 3.47 -12.80
CA THR A 57 -2.96 3.51 -14.25
C THR A 57 -4.20 3.79 -15.08
N VAL A 58 -5.32 3.13 -14.77
CA VAL A 58 -6.59 3.36 -15.48
C VAL A 58 -7.13 4.76 -15.18
N TYR A 59 -7.12 5.20 -13.92
CA TYR A 59 -7.55 6.54 -13.53
C TYR A 59 -6.84 7.63 -14.33
N HIS A 60 -5.51 7.54 -14.48
CA HIS A 60 -4.70 8.50 -15.21
C HIS A 60 -4.75 8.32 -16.74
N SER A 61 -5.41 7.26 -17.22
CA SER A 61 -5.53 6.98 -18.66
C SER A 61 -6.89 7.35 -19.25
N VAL A 62 -7.95 7.42 -18.44
CA VAL A 62 -9.33 7.67 -18.87
C VAL A 62 -9.76 9.13 -18.66
N ARG A 63 -10.88 9.54 -19.33
CA ARG A 63 -11.46 10.89 -19.26
C ARG A 63 -12.95 10.84 -18.94
N GLY A 64 -13.53 12.02 -18.68
CA GLY A 64 -14.96 12.20 -18.48
C GLY A 64 -15.51 11.40 -17.28
N ARG A 65 -16.73 10.87 -17.41
CA ARG A 65 -17.42 10.13 -16.35
C ARG A 65 -16.62 8.94 -15.82
N LYS A 66 -15.89 8.23 -16.68
CA LYS A 66 -15.04 7.10 -16.30
C LYS A 66 -13.92 7.54 -15.36
N LYS A 67 -13.33 8.73 -15.59
CA LYS A 67 -12.29 9.28 -14.71
C LYS A 67 -12.83 9.54 -13.31
N ALA A 68 -14.04 10.06 -13.17
CA ALA A 68 -14.65 10.33 -11.87
C ALA A 68 -14.89 9.03 -11.05
N ILE A 69 -15.29 7.95 -11.71
CA ILE A 69 -15.44 6.63 -11.09
C ILE A 69 -14.07 6.07 -10.70
N MET A 70 -13.13 6.06 -11.64
CA MET A 70 -11.79 5.50 -11.41
C MET A 70 -11.00 6.26 -10.35
N LYS A 71 -11.24 7.57 -10.18
CA LYS A 71 -10.69 8.34 -9.06
C LYS A 71 -11.06 7.72 -7.71
N LYS A 72 -12.32 7.33 -7.52
CA LYS A 72 -12.75 6.68 -6.27
C LYS A 72 -12.08 5.31 -6.09
N VAL A 73 -12.00 4.52 -7.15
CA VAL A 73 -11.35 3.21 -7.11
C VAL A 73 -9.87 3.35 -6.78
N ASP A 74 -9.18 4.33 -7.37
CA ASP A 74 -7.79 4.67 -7.07
C ASP A 74 -7.60 5.01 -5.58
N HIS A 75 -8.43 5.91 -5.03
CA HIS A 75 -8.39 6.25 -3.60
C HIS A 75 -8.71 5.06 -2.68
N PHE A 76 -9.71 4.23 -3.03
CA PHE A 76 -10.03 3.03 -2.26
C PHE A 76 -8.86 2.06 -2.20
N SER A 77 -8.13 1.93 -3.31
CA SER A 77 -7.01 1.01 -3.41
C SER A 77 -5.83 1.38 -2.51
N ILE A 78 -5.70 2.66 -2.10
CA ILE A 78 -4.68 3.08 -1.13
C ILE A 78 -4.94 2.43 0.24
N TYR A 79 -6.19 2.46 0.72
CA TYR A 79 -6.57 1.80 1.98
C TYR A 79 -6.31 0.28 1.91
N LEU A 80 -6.68 -0.32 0.78
CA LEU A 80 -6.44 -1.75 0.56
C LEU A 80 -4.96 -2.09 0.55
N LEU A 81 -4.12 -1.27 -0.10
CA LEU A 81 -2.68 -1.49 -0.10
C LEU A 81 -2.08 -1.38 1.30
N ILE A 82 -2.46 -0.36 2.08
CA ILE A 82 -1.97 -0.23 3.45
C ILE A 82 -2.35 -1.47 4.26
N ALA A 83 -3.62 -1.89 4.25
CA ALA A 83 -4.05 -3.08 4.98
C ALA A 83 -3.41 -4.37 4.45
N GLY A 84 -3.27 -4.50 3.14
CA GLY A 84 -2.62 -5.62 2.48
C GLY A 84 -1.14 -5.74 2.84
N SER A 85 -0.42 -4.61 2.93
CA SER A 85 1.00 -4.60 3.32
C SER A 85 1.23 -5.00 4.78
N TYR A 86 0.27 -4.77 5.68
CA TYR A 86 0.30 -5.28 7.05
C TYR A 86 0.08 -6.79 7.14
N THR A 87 -0.67 -7.36 6.22
CA THR A 87 -1.17 -8.73 6.31
C THR A 87 -0.08 -9.78 6.52
N PRO A 88 1.06 -9.81 5.77
CA PRO A 88 2.15 -10.75 6.01
C PRO A 88 2.78 -10.61 7.40
N PHE A 89 2.99 -9.38 7.85
CA PHE A 89 3.57 -9.13 9.17
C PHE A 89 2.62 -9.53 10.30
N CYS A 90 1.31 -9.30 10.14
CA CYS A 90 0.31 -9.66 11.14
C CYS A 90 0.09 -11.17 11.22
N LEU A 91 -0.08 -11.85 10.09
CA LEU A 91 -0.52 -13.24 10.06
C LEU A 91 0.64 -14.25 10.10
N VAL A 92 1.86 -13.83 9.77
CA VAL A 92 3.06 -14.67 9.80
C VAL A 92 4.00 -14.25 10.93
N THR A 93 4.53 -13.02 10.88
CA THR A 93 5.57 -12.53 11.80
C THR A 93 5.04 -12.37 13.24
N LEU A 94 3.92 -11.69 13.42
CA LEU A 94 3.29 -11.40 14.72
C LEU A 94 2.16 -12.37 15.07
N ARG A 95 2.13 -13.54 14.44
CA ARG A 95 1.04 -14.51 14.58
C ARG A 95 0.67 -14.75 16.06
N GLY A 96 -0.60 -14.47 16.39
CA GLY A 96 -1.10 -14.53 17.76
C GLY A 96 -1.89 -13.26 18.11
N PRO A 97 -2.04 -12.91 19.41
CA PRO A 97 -2.87 -11.78 19.83
C PRO A 97 -2.47 -10.45 19.17
N TRP A 98 -1.18 -10.13 19.09
CA TRP A 98 -0.67 -8.92 18.43
C TRP A 98 -1.04 -8.88 16.94
N GLY A 99 -0.80 -9.99 16.23
CA GLY A 99 -1.08 -10.06 14.79
C GLY A 99 -2.57 -9.91 14.48
N TRP A 100 -3.43 -10.64 15.18
CA TRP A 100 -4.87 -10.55 14.97
C TRP A 100 -5.46 -9.20 15.36
N THR A 101 -4.97 -8.58 16.44
CA THR A 101 -5.41 -7.25 16.85
C THR A 101 -5.06 -6.20 15.80
N LEU A 102 -3.79 -6.15 15.36
CA LEU A 102 -3.37 -5.21 14.32
C LEU A 102 -4.08 -5.47 12.99
N PHE A 103 -4.20 -6.73 12.58
CA PHE A 103 -4.95 -7.10 11.37
C PHE A 103 -6.38 -6.58 11.42
N GLY A 104 -7.11 -6.83 12.51
CA GLY A 104 -8.49 -6.37 12.67
C GLY A 104 -8.61 -4.85 12.66
N ILE A 105 -7.70 -4.14 13.36
CA ILE A 105 -7.70 -2.67 13.41
C ILE A 105 -7.42 -2.10 12.02
N VAL A 106 -6.38 -2.57 11.32
CA VAL A 106 -5.97 -1.97 10.04
C VAL A 106 -7.00 -2.25 8.94
N TRP A 107 -7.54 -3.47 8.87
CA TRP A 107 -8.61 -3.78 7.91
C TRP A 107 -9.93 -3.08 8.26
N GLY A 108 -10.23 -2.91 9.55
CA GLY A 108 -11.37 -2.11 10.02
C GLY A 108 -11.24 -0.63 9.63
N LEU A 109 -10.06 -0.04 9.83
CA LEU A 109 -9.78 1.34 9.39
C LEU A 109 -9.81 1.47 7.86
N ALA A 110 -9.35 0.47 7.12
CA ALA A 110 -9.46 0.44 5.66
C ALA A 110 -10.93 0.49 5.21
N LEU A 111 -11.79 -0.33 5.83
CA LEU A 111 -13.22 -0.32 5.54
C LEU A 111 -13.85 1.05 5.85
N ILE A 112 -13.55 1.63 7.02
CA ILE A 112 -14.03 2.98 7.40
C ILE A 112 -13.56 4.02 6.38
N GLY A 113 -12.28 3.97 5.99
CA GLY A 113 -11.70 4.86 5.00
C GLY A 113 -12.35 4.74 3.62
N ILE A 114 -12.66 3.53 3.17
CA ILE A 114 -13.38 3.30 1.90
C ILE A 114 -14.82 3.84 1.99
N LEU A 115 -15.52 3.58 3.09
CA LEU A 115 -16.90 4.04 3.27
C LEU A 115 -17.01 5.57 3.31
N GLN A 116 -16.03 6.26 3.90
CA GLN A 116 -16.03 7.72 3.93
C GLN A 116 -15.80 8.36 2.54
N GLU A 117 -15.03 7.70 1.66
CA GLU A 117 -14.79 8.19 0.29
C GLU A 117 -16.02 8.06 -0.64
N ILE A 118 -17.01 7.23 -0.28
CA ILE A 118 -18.25 7.07 -1.06
C ILE A 118 -19.06 8.38 -1.04
N LYS A 119 -19.09 9.06 0.11
CA LYS A 119 -19.85 10.31 0.29
C LYS A 119 -19.01 11.52 -0.13
N PRO A 120 -19.48 12.36 -1.07
CA PRO A 120 -18.80 13.59 -1.43
C PRO A 120 -18.72 14.53 -0.23
N ARG A 121 -17.52 14.92 0.20
CA ARG A 121 -17.28 15.92 1.25
C ARG A 121 -16.15 16.85 0.79
N SER A 122 -16.25 18.13 1.09
CA SER A 122 -15.20 19.11 0.80
C SER A 122 -13.89 18.81 1.56
N GLU A 123 -14.00 18.18 2.73
CA GLU A 123 -12.87 17.85 3.62
C GLU A 123 -12.38 16.40 3.49
N ALA A 124 -12.95 15.62 2.56
CA ALA A 124 -12.63 14.21 2.39
C ALA A 124 -11.13 13.94 2.24
N ARG A 125 -10.40 14.82 1.52
CA ARG A 125 -8.97 14.65 1.27
C ARG A 125 -8.12 14.73 2.54
N VAL A 126 -8.39 15.67 3.44
CA VAL A 126 -7.65 15.79 4.70
C VAL A 126 -7.91 14.59 5.58
N LEU A 127 -9.17 14.16 5.68
CA LEU A 127 -9.53 12.98 6.46
C LEU A 127 -8.87 11.72 5.91
N SER A 128 -8.83 11.55 4.58
CA SER A 128 -8.15 10.41 3.96
C SER A 128 -6.67 10.39 4.29
N ILE A 129 -5.98 11.52 4.18
CA ILE A 129 -4.56 11.65 4.54
C ILE A 129 -4.32 11.27 6.01
N VAL A 130 -5.17 11.74 6.91
CA VAL A 130 -5.07 11.41 8.35
C VAL A 130 -5.25 9.91 8.57
N ILE A 131 -6.25 9.28 7.94
CA ILE A 131 -6.47 7.84 8.07
C ILE A 131 -5.29 7.07 7.49
N TYR A 132 -4.74 7.45 6.32
CA TYR A 132 -3.55 6.80 5.74
C TYR A 132 -2.35 6.88 6.70
N ALA A 133 -2.11 8.07 7.30
CA ALA A 133 -1.02 8.25 8.24
C ALA A 133 -1.21 7.40 9.50
N VAL A 134 -2.41 7.40 10.09
CA VAL A 134 -2.74 6.57 11.27
C VAL A 134 -2.55 5.09 10.94
N MET A 135 -3.12 4.61 9.82
CA MET A 135 -2.95 3.23 9.38
C MET A 135 -1.49 2.87 9.15
N GLY A 136 -0.71 3.75 8.50
CA GLY A 136 0.70 3.49 8.20
C GLY A 136 1.60 3.38 9.44
N TRP A 137 1.28 4.11 10.51
CA TRP A 137 2.12 4.18 11.71
C TRP A 137 1.60 3.42 12.93
N ILE A 138 0.41 2.83 12.86
CA ILE A 138 -0.14 2.05 13.98
C ILE A 138 0.74 0.84 14.35
N VAL A 139 1.58 0.39 13.44
CA VAL A 139 2.57 -0.67 13.67
C VAL A 139 3.52 -0.35 14.83
N LEU A 140 3.72 0.93 15.15
CA LEU A 140 4.59 1.36 16.25
C LEU A 140 4.10 0.88 17.62
N VAL A 141 2.82 0.57 17.82
CA VAL A 141 2.31 -0.01 19.07
C VAL A 141 2.87 -1.42 19.31
N ALA A 142 3.29 -2.12 18.26
CA ALA A 142 3.88 -3.45 18.30
C ALA A 142 5.38 -3.44 17.91
N VAL A 143 6.07 -2.30 18.02
CA VAL A 143 7.47 -2.17 17.59
C VAL A 143 8.39 -3.16 18.25
N LYS A 144 8.24 -3.39 19.59
CA LYS A 144 9.08 -4.33 20.33
C LYS A 144 8.94 -5.78 19.85
N PRO A 145 7.70 -6.37 19.80
CA PRO A 145 7.54 -7.72 19.28
C PRO A 145 7.92 -7.83 17.80
N LEU A 146 7.75 -6.76 17.01
CA LEU A 146 8.11 -6.75 15.60
C LEU A 146 9.64 -6.80 15.39
N ILE A 147 10.41 -5.99 16.14
CA ILE A 147 11.88 -6.05 16.11
C ILE A 147 12.38 -7.41 16.61
N ALA A 148 11.77 -7.97 17.66
CA ALA A 148 12.14 -9.28 18.17
C ALA A 148 11.95 -10.39 17.14
N ALA A 149 10.91 -10.30 16.29
CA ALA A 149 10.60 -11.30 15.27
C ALA A 149 11.35 -11.10 13.95
N LEU A 150 11.50 -9.85 13.45
CA LEU A 150 12.15 -9.54 12.17
C LEU A 150 13.66 -9.30 12.31
N GLY A 151 14.16 -9.06 13.53
CA GLY A 151 15.47 -8.49 13.74
C GLY A 151 15.52 -7.00 13.33
N THR A 152 16.64 -6.34 13.69
CA THR A 152 16.83 -4.91 13.40
C THR A 152 16.86 -4.62 11.90
N ALA A 153 17.47 -5.51 11.11
CA ALA A 153 17.58 -5.35 9.65
C ALA A 153 16.19 -5.45 8.98
N GLY A 154 15.39 -6.46 9.30
CA GLY A 154 14.04 -6.60 8.74
C GLY A 154 13.13 -5.44 9.13
N PHE A 155 13.21 -5.00 10.39
CA PHE A 155 12.48 -3.82 10.84
C PHE A 155 12.95 -2.54 10.12
N ALA A 156 14.26 -2.39 9.85
CA ALA A 156 14.77 -1.24 9.12
C ALA A 156 14.22 -1.16 7.69
N TRP A 157 14.13 -2.29 6.97
CA TRP A 157 13.49 -2.33 5.65
C TRP A 157 12.02 -1.90 5.70
N LEU A 158 11.26 -2.46 6.65
CA LEU A 158 9.85 -2.12 6.85
C LEU A 158 9.67 -0.62 7.19
N ALA A 159 10.42 -0.13 8.18
CA ALA A 159 10.34 1.26 8.63
C ALA A 159 10.74 2.25 7.52
N SER A 160 11.80 1.94 6.75
CA SER A 160 12.22 2.75 5.61
C SER A 160 11.14 2.86 4.55
N GLY A 161 10.41 1.77 4.26
CA GLY A 161 9.24 1.79 3.39
C GLY A 161 8.16 2.73 3.91
N GLY A 162 7.83 2.66 5.20
CA GLY A 162 6.87 3.56 5.85
C GLY A 162 7.29 5.03 5.79
N VAL A 163 8.59 5.32 5.97
CA VAL A 163 9.13 6.67 5.81
C VAL A 163 8.98 7.18 4.38
N LEU A 164 9.28 6.36 3.36
CA LEU A 164 9.09 6.76 1.97
C LEU A 164 7.63 7.05 1.63
N TYR A 165 6.69 6.23 2.08
CA TYR A 165 5.26 6.53 1.94
C TYR A 165 4.88 7.85 2.61
N THR A 166 5.40 8.12 3.81
CA THR A 166 5.12 9.34 4.57
C THR A 166 5.67 10.57 3.86
N VAL A 167 6.91 10.52 3.37
CA VAL A 167 7.50 11.61 2.58
C VAL A 167 6.67 11.83 1.30
N GLY A 168 6.25 10.74 0.66
CA GLY A 168 5.36 10.80 -0.50
C GLY A 168 4.04 11.54 -0.22
N ILE A 169 3.43 11.35 0.95
CA ILE A 169 2.18 12.04 1.34
C ILE A 169 2.33 13.57 1.25
N ILE A 170 3.52 14.12 1.51
CA ILE A 170 3.79 15.56 1.39
C ILE A 170 3.56 16.01 -0.07
N PHE A 171 4.07 15.26 -1.04
CA PHE A 171 3.86 15.56 -2.46
C PHE A 171 2.40 15.36 -2.88
N PHE A 172 1.73 14.34 -2.35
CA PHE A 172 0.31 14.14 -2.55
C PHE A 172 -0.53 15.31 -2.01
N ALA A 173 -0.20 15.80 -0.81
CA ALA A 173 -0.90 16.95 -0.21
C ALA A 173 -0.68 18.26 -0.98
N LEU A 174 0.48 18.40 -1.63
CA LEU A 174 0.89 19.60 -2.38
C LEU A 174 0.68 19.51 -3.90
N ASP A 175 0.04 18.46 -4.42
CA ASP A 175 -0.07 18.22 -5.86
C ASP A 175 -0.84 19.30 -6.62
N HIS A 176 -1.70 20.06 -5.92
CA HIS A 176 -2.41 21.22 -6.45
C HIS A 176 -1.55 22.50 -6.55
N ARG A 177 -0.39 22.54 -5.88
CA ARG A 177 0.52 23.70 -5.83
C ARG A 177 1.80 23.45 -6.63
N LEU A 178 2.29 22.24 -6.66
CA LEU A 178 3.58 21.89 -7.25
C LEU A 178 3.39 21.08 -8.53
N ARG A 179 4.01 21.55 -9.62
CA ARG A 179 4.01 20.82 -10.90
C ARG A 179 4.67 19.44 -10.71
N HIS A 180 4.06 18.41 -11.28
CA HIS A 180 4.54 17.02 -11.20
C HIS A 180 4.53 16.38 -9.80
N ALA A 181 4.08 17.06 -8.74
CA ALA A 181 4.08 16.51 -7.37
C ALA A 181 3.31 15.18 -7.29
N HIS A 182 2.21 15.04 -8.02
CA HIS A 182 1.46 13.78 -8.06
C HIS A 182 2.29 12.62 -8.64
N GLY A 183 3.02 12.85 -9.73
CA GLY A 183 3.95 11.85 -10.29
C GLY A 183 5.12 11.52 -9.35
N ILE A 184 5.63 12.51 -8.61
CA ILE A 184 6.65 12.30 -7.57
C ILE A 184 6.07 11.45 -6.45
N TRP A 185 4.84 11.72 -6.02
CA TRP A 185 4.11 10.86 -5.08
C TRP A 185 4.08 9.40 -5.54
N HIS A 186 3.77 9.13 -6.81
CA HIS A 186 3.79 7.78 -7.38
C HIS A 186 5.15 7.09 -7.24
N LEU A 187 6.25 7.81 -7.45
CA LEU A 187 7.60 7.25 -7.29
C LEU A 187 7.89 6.87 -5.84
N PHE A 188 7.46 7.68 -4.88
CA PHE A 188 7.56 7.34 -3.45
C PHE A 188 6.73 6.12 -3.08
N VAL A 189 5.52 5.98 -3.67
CA VAL A 189 4.68 4.78 -3.46
C VAL A 189 5.38 3.53 -4.01
N ILE A 190 5.97 3.59 -5.21
CA ILE A 190 6.72 2.48 -5.78
C ILE A 190 7.94 2.12 -4.92
N ALA A 191 8.70 3.13 -4.49
CA ALA A 191 9.88 2.90 -3.67
C ALA A 191 9.52 2.30 -2.29
N GLY A 192 8.48 2.81 -1.63
CA GLY A 192 7.96 2.25 -0.38
C GLY A 192 7.48 0.81 -0.54
N SER A 193 6.75 0.51 -1.63
CA SER A 193 6.31 -0.84 -1.96
C SER A 193 7.48 -1.80 -2.19
N LEU A 194 8.54 -1.34 -2.86
CA LEU A 194 9.74 -2.14 -3.09
C LEU A 194 10.44 -2.50 -1.77
N LEU A 195 10.56 -1.54 -0.84
CA LEU A 195 11.17 -1.82 0.47
C LEU A 195 10.32 -2.78 1.30
N HIS A 196 8.99 -2.66 1.26
CA HIS A 196 8.09 -3.62 1.89
C HIS A 196 8.17 -5.00 1.23
N PHE A 197 8.27 -5.06 -0.10
CA PHE A 197 8.48 -6.31 -0.82
C PHE A 197 9.77 -7.02 -0.36
N VAL A 198 10.88 -6.28 -0.24
CA VAL A 198 12.15 -6.81 0.26
C VAL A 198 12.01 -7.30 1.69
N ALA A 199 11.35 -6.51 2.56
CA ALA A 199 11.09 -6.92 3.95
C ALA A 199 10.28 -8.21 4.03
N ILE A 200 9.24 -8.36 3.20
CA ILE A 200 8.40 -9.58 3.15
C ILE A 200 9.21 -10.76 2.62
N TRP A 201 9.94 -10.58 1.52
CA TRP A 201 10.68 -11.67 0.89
C TRP A 201 11.77 -12.26 1.79
N PHE A 202 12.58 -11.39 2.41
CA PHE A 202 13.76 -11.86 3.15
C PHE A 202 13.53 -12.10 4.64
N TYR A 203 12.46 -11.55 5.22
CA TYR A 203 12.26 -11.58 6.68
C TYR A 203 10.90 -12.15 7.12
N VAL A 204 9.96 -12.38 6.19
CA VAL A 204 8.67 -13.01 6.51
C VAL A 204 8.57 -14.40 5.86
N LEU A 205 9.08 -14.59 4.64
CA LEU A 205 9.08 -15.87 3.93
C LEU A 205 10.29 -16.73 4.28
#